data_ba46666c2005a4326f6c68d8a79334e0
#
_entry.id   ba46666c2005a4326f6c68d8a79334e0
#
_cell.length_a   1.000
_cell.length_b   1.000
_cell.length_c   1.000
_cell.angle_alpha   90.00
_cell.angle_beta   90.00
_cell.angle_gamma   90.00
#
_symmetry.space_group_name_H-M   'P 1'
#
loop_
_entity.id
_entity.type
_entity.pdbx_description
1 polymer ?
#
loop_
_entity_poly.entity_id
_entity_poly.type
_entity_poly.pdbx_seq_one_letter_code
_entity_poly.pdbx_strand_id
1 'polypeptide(L)'
;MNAIHVTVYGQIQGVGYRSWIKDSADKLNVKGWARNASDGSVELFLQADIDILNNLLSLCWEGPNLSDVDDVLTQESQVNESIISFEIH
;
A
#
# COMPACT_ATOMS: atom_id res chain seq x y z
N MET A 1 -16.65 -4.88 2.39
CA MET A 1 -15.37 -4.14 2.28
C MET A 1 -14.51 -4.43 3.50
N ASN A 2 -13.24 -4.60 3.29
CA ASN A 2 -12.25 -4.88 4.33
C ASN A 2 -11.21 -3.75 4.36
N ALA A 3 -10.52 -3.61 5.48
CA ALA A 3 -9.42 -2.66 5.60
C ALA A 3 -8.22 -3.33 6.25
N ILE A 4 -7.03 -2.98 5.78
CA ILE A 4 -5.77 -3.48 6.33
C ILE A 4 -4.76 -2.34 6.43
N HIS A 5 -3.91 -2.44 7.43
CA HIS A 5 -2.70 -1.63 7.55
C HIS A 5 -1.52 -2.49 7.09
N VAL A 6 -0.68 -1.93 6.24
CA VAL A 6 0.45 -2.66 5.65
C VAL A 6 1.73 -1.90 5.93
N THR A 7 2.78 -2.62 6.30
CA THR A 7 4.12 -2.05 6.43
C THR A 7 5.05 -2.80 5.49
N VAL A 8 5.71 -2.07 4.60
CA VAL A 8 6.62 -2.62 3.60
C VAL A 8 8.05 -2.25 3.98
N TYR A 9 8.91 -3.25 4.02
CA TYR A 9 10.33 -3.09 4.37
C TYR A 9 11.21 -3.42 3.18
N GLY A 10 12.33 -2.71 3.04
CA GLY A 10 13.30 -2.94 1.99
C GLY A 10 13.86 -1.64 1.43
N GLN A 11 14.42 -1.70 0.23
CA GLN A 11 14.90 -0.53 -0.52
C GLN A 11 13.73 0.04 -1.33
N ILE A 12 12.89 0.82 -0.65
CA ILE A 12 11.59 1.26 -1.19
C ILE A 12 11.34 2.77 -1.09
N GLN A 13 12.16 3.50 -0.35
CA GLN A 13 12.09 4.97 -0.35
C GLN A 13 13.01 5.53 -1.43
N GLY A 14 12.57 6.61 -2.09
CA GLY A 14 13.35 7.27 -3.13
C GLY A 14 13.38 6.56 -4.49
N VAL A 15 12.54 5.54 -4.68
CA VAL A 15 12.47 4.75 -5.93
C VAL A 15 11.09 4.77 -6.57
N GLY A 16 10.20 5.65 -6.11
CA GLY A 16 8.86 5.79 -6.66
C GLY A 16 7.85 4.77 -6.16
N TYR A 17 8.12 4.12 -5.03
CA TYR A 17 7.25 3.06 -4.51
C TYR A 17 5.84 3.57 -4.20
N ARG A 18 5.71 4.72 -3.50
CA ARG A 18 4.39 5.27 -3.14
C ARG A 18 3.56 5.62 -4.37
N SER A 19 4.18 6.24 -5.39
CA SER A 19 3.48 6.57 -6.65
C SER A 19 3.06 5.33 -7.39
N TRP A 20 3.89 4.29 -7.38
CA TRP A 20 3.61 3.02 -8.04
C TRP A 20 2.42 2.32 -7.37
N ILE A 21 2.38 2.31 -6.04
CA ILE A 21 1.24 1.74 -5.28
C ILE A 21 -0.02 2.57 -5.53
N LYS A 22 0.08 3.90 -5.57
CA LYS A 22 -1.08 4.75 -5.87
C LYS A 22 -1.65 4.43 -7.24
N ASP A 23 -0.82 4.30 -8.26
CA ASP A 23 -1.28 3.97 -9.61
C ASP A 23 -1.99 2.61 -9.62
N SER A 24 -1.44 1.62 -8.93
CA SER A 24 -2.04 0.30 -8.81
C SER A 24 -3.36 0.34 -8.05
N ALA A 25 -3.41 1.08 -6.93
CA ALA A 25 -4.60 1.24 -6.13
C ALA A 25 -5.71 1.94 -6.92
N ASP A 26 -5.39 2.97 -7.67
CA ASP A 26 -6.35 3.69 -8.51
C ASP A 26 -6.95 2.76 -9.57
N LYS A 27 -6.13 1.93 -10.21
CA LYS A 27 -6.59 0.96 -11.22
C LYS A 27 -7.49 -0.10 -10.63
N LEU A 28 -7.22 -0.53 -9.40
CA LEU A 28 -8.00 -1.53 -8.69
C LEU A 28 -9.14 -0.93 -7.87
N ASN A 29 -9.27 0.39 -7.88
CA ASN A 29 -10.27 1.11 -7.11
C ASN A 29 -10.16 0.90 -5.61
N VAL A 30 -8.92 0.80 -5.10
CA VAL A 30 -8.62 0.70 -3.68
C VAL A 30 -8.47 2.11 -3.12
N LYS A 31 -9.06 2.35 -1.97
CA LYS A 31 -8.98 3.62 -1.25
C LYS A 31 -8.02 3.48 -0.08
N GLY A 32 -7.38 4.57 0.30
CA GLY A 32 -6.45 4.57 1.41
C GLY A 32 -5.37 5.62 1.27
N TRP A 33 -4.18 5.30 1.78
CA TRP A 33 -3.04 6.22 1.69
C TRP A 33 -1.72 5.44 1.79
N ALA A 34 -0.65 6.12 1.39
CA ALA A 34 0.72 5.63 1.49
C ALA A 34 1.62 6.74 2.04
N ARG A 35 2.53 6.39 2.94
CA ARG A 35 3.50 7.34 3.49
C ARG A 35 4.84 6.66 3.77
N ASN A 36 5.92 7.45 3.68
CA ASN A 36 7.22 7.02 4.16
C ASN A 36 7.27 7.12 5.68
N ALA A 37 7.79 6.10 6.34
CA ALA A 37 8.07 6.15 7.77
C ALA A 37 9.53 6.49 8.02
N SER A 38 9.85 6.94 9.24
CA SER A 38 11.20 7.40 9.60
C SER A 38 12.23 6.28 9.63
N ASP A 39 11.80 5.03 9.76
CA ASP A 39 12.67 3.84 9.79
C ASP A 39 13.02 3.31 8.40
N GLY A 40 12.60 3.98 7.34
CA GLY A 40 12.83 3.55 5.95
C GLY A 40 11.73 2.70 5.37
N SER A 41 10.75 2.29 6.17
CA SER A 41 9.59 1.54 5.67
C SER A 41 8.58 2.45 4.98
N VAL A 42 7.64 1.85 4.25
CA VAL A 42 6.47 2.52 3.72
C VAL A 42 5.24 1.94 4.41
N GLU A 43 4.40 2.80 4.94
CA GLU A 43 3.14 2.41 5.55
C GLU A 43 1.99 2.67 4.58
N LEU A 44 1.07 1.72 4.53
CA LEU A 44 -0.12 1.80 3.69
C LEU A 44 -1.36 1.55 4.54
N PHE A 45 -2.43 2.26 4.23
CA PHE A 45 -3.77 1.90 4.66
C PHE A 45 -4.58 1.60 3.41
N LEU A 46 -5.18 0.42 3.33
CA LEU A 46 -5.86 -0.06 2.13
C LEU A 46 -7.26 -0.55 2.51
N GLN A 47 -8.27 -0.12 1.76
CA GLN A 47 -9.63 -0.63 1.95
C GLN A 47 -10.29 -0.92 0.61
N ALA A 48 -10.79 -2.13 0.49
CA ALA A 48 -11.50 -2.66 -0.67
C ALA A 48 -12.06 -4.05 -0.33
N ASP A 49 -12.65 -4.72 -1.29
CA ASP A 49 -13.02 -6.12 -1.14
C ASP A 49 -11.77 -7.00 -1.00
N ILE A 50 -11.88 -8.10 -0.27
CA ILE A 50 -10.73 -8.92 0.10
C ILE A 50 -9.94 -9.43 -1.11
N ASP A 51 -10.62 -9.81 -2.18
CA ASP A 51 -9.95 -10.30 -3.39
C ASP A 51 -9.08 -9.22 -4.02
N ILE A 52 -9.57 -7.98 -4.02
CA ILE A 52 -8.85 -6.82 -4.55
C ILE A 52 -7.65 -6.51 -3.65
N LEU A 53 -7.83 -6.56 -2.33
CA LEU A 53 -6.73 -6.36 -1.39
C LEU A 53 -5.63 -7.39 -1.58
N ASN A 54 -5.98 -8.66 -1.81
CA ASN A 54 -5.01 -9.71 -2.06
C ASN A 54 -4.21 -9.45 -3.34
N ASN A 55 -4.87 -8.96 -4.39
CA ASN A 55 -4.18 -8.57 -5.63
C ASN A 55 -3.19 -7.44 -5.37
N LEU A 56 -3.60 -6.42 -4.64
CA LEU A 56 -2.71 -5.29 -4.33
C LEU A 56 -1.55 -5.72 -3.43
N LEU A 57 -1.77 -6.63 -2.49
CA LEU A 57 -0.69 -7.15 -1.64
C LEU A 57 0.37 -7.88 -2.47
N SER A 58 -0.02 -8.64 -3.49
CA SER A 58 0.93 -9.27 -4.41
C SER A 58 1.79 -8.22 -5.11
N LEU A 59 1.19 -7.11 -5.51
CA LEU A 59 1.93 -6.00 -6.11
C LEU A 59 2.85 -5.32 -5.09
N CYS A 60 2.45 -5.22 -3.82
CA CYS A 60 3.32 -4.67 -2.76
C CYS A 60 4.63 -5.46 -2.64
N TRP A 61 4.56 -6.79 -2.74
CA TRP A 61 5.75 -7.64 -2.73
C TRP A 61 6.64 -7.44 -3.96
N GLU A 62 6.02 -7.19 -5.11
CA GLU A 62 6.73 -7.01 -6.36
C GLU A 62 7.50 -5.68 -6.40
N GLY A 63 6.79 -4.58 -6.17
CA GLY A 63 7.34 -3.23 -6.23
C GLY A 63 7.74 -2.79 -7.63
N PRO A 64 8.09 -1.50 -7.80
CA PRO A 64 8.63 -1.01 -9.07
C PRO A 64 10.07 -1.49 -9.30
N ASN A 65 10.57 -1.30 -10.51
CA ASN A 65 11.83 -1.90 -10.97
C ASN A 65 13.05 -1.62 -10.10
N LEU A 66 13.14 -0.43 -9.50
CA LEU A 66 14.30 -0.04 -8.70
C LEU A 66 14.14 -0.38 -7.22
N SER A 67 13.01 -0.98 -6.84
CA SER A 67 12.76 -1.36 -5.46
C SER A 67 13.27 -2.76 -5.18
N ASP A 68 13.50 -3.02 -3.89
CA ASP A 68 13.86 -4.34 -3.39
C ASP A 68 13.09 -4.55 -2.09
N VAL A 69 12.02 -5.34 -2.16
CA VAL A 69 11.12 -5.56 -1.03
C VAL A 69 11.61 -6.75 -0.23
N ASP A 70 11.89 -6.51 1.05
CA ASP A 70 12.34 -7.56 1.98
C ASP A 70 11.18 -8.23 2.70
N ASP A 71 10.16 -7.45 3.09
CA ASP A 71 9.03 -7.98 3.84
C ASP A 71 7.80 -7.10 3.67
N VAL A 72 6.64 -7.71 3.81
CA VAL A 72 5.33 -7.03 3.80
C VAL A 72 4.51 -7.58 4.95
N LEU A 73 4.25 -6.75 5.95
CA LEU A 73 3.48 -7.11 7.12
C LEU A 73 2.09 -6.49 7.04
N THR A 74 1.07 -7.27 7.35
CA THR A 74 -0.31 -6.82 7.31
C THR A 74 -0.97 -6.94 8.67
N GLN A 75 -1.88 -6.02 8.95
CA GLN A 75 -2.69 -6.03 10.15
C GLN A 75 -4.11 -5.63 9.79
N GLU A 76 -5.09 -6.37 10.30
CA GLU A 76 -6.48 -5.99 10.09
C GLU A 76 -6.77 -4.62 10.70
N SER A 77 -7.62 -3.87 10.01
CA SER A 77 -8.02 -2.54 10.45
C SER A 77 -9.51 -2.35 10.18
N GLN A 78 -10.03 -1.21 10.59
CA GLN A 78 -11.43 -0.87 10.36
C GLN A 78 -11.56 0.05 9.15
N VAL A 79 -12.59 -0.19 8.35
CA VAL A 79 -12.93 0.67 7.22
C VAL A 79 -13.19 2.09 7.72
N ASN A 80 -12.61 3.08 7.05
CA ASN A 80 -12.83 4.49 7.31
C ASN A 80 -13.57 5.10 6.13
N GLU A 81 -14.85 5.36 6.31
CA GLU A 81 -15.72 5.88 5.24
C GLU A 81 -15.38 7.31 4.82
N SER A 82 -14.61 8.03 5.63
CA SER A 82 -14.12 9.37 5.27
C SER A 82 -13.06 9.33 4.17
N ILE A 83 -12.41 8.18 3.98
CA ILE A 83 -11.38 8.01 2.94
C ILE A 83 -12.08 7.60 1.65
N ILE A 84 -12.06 8.48 0.65
CA ILE A 84 -12.81 8.32 -0.59
C ILE A 84 -11.92 8.18 -1.83
N SER A 85 -10.60 8.23 -1.65
CA SER A 85 -9.61 8.11 -2.73
C SER A 85 -8.33 7.52 -2.17
N PHE A 86 -7.33 7.32 -3.03
CA PHE A 86 -6.00 6.93 -2.57
C PHE A 86 -5.08 8.15 -2.62
N GLU A 87 -4.42 8.44 -1.51
CA GLU A 87 -3.57 9.60 -1.36
C GLU A 87 -2.16 9.25 -0.93
N ILE A 88 -1.20 10.04 -1.39
CA ILE A 88 0.19 9.97 -0.92
C ILE A 88 0.38 11.04 0.16
N HIS A 89 0.84 10.60 1.31
CA HIS A 89 1.12 11.48 2.44
C HIS A 89 2.60 11.77 2.60
#